data_de632b82baf4ffb04db1dc7cc0d2b6fc
#
_entry.id   de632b82baf4ffb04db1dc7cc0d2b6fc
#
_cell.length_a   1.000
_cell.length_b   1.000
_cell.length_c   1.000
_cell.angle_alpha   90.00
_cell.angle_beta   90.00
_cell.angle_gamma   90.00
#
_symmetry.space_group_name_H-M   'P 1'
#
loop_
_entity.id
_entity.type
_entity.pdbx_description
1 polymer ?
#
loop_
_entity_poly.entity_id
_entity_poly.type
_entity_poly.pdbx_seq_one_letter_code
_entity_poly.pdbx_strand_id
1 'polypeptide(L)'
;MKRKLNLVYWSERENYGDYLSPFIVQKLTGCKIRSKDVCYLQKPLTIILREFLIKGNLNLKLSHRFLPFQKNYVCIGSILGQGNKNSHYWGSGYLRKTEGSVSGTIHAVRGFLSKEIVLKSKNNHLAKINGDIAVGDPALLLPMFIPPTRTKTYKYGIIPHYVDYNYFNENFGDKYLVVDLSSSDVETITKEITSCERILSTSLHGLIVAHAYNIPALWIELNEILPGSNGFKFKDYLSTVGLAYEPFGDVFNLLNNQRDLDKLFKDNNVLALPTVDLEVIRNRLLNAAPFPLKEMYRIFFHCST
;
A
#
# COMPACT_ATOMS: atom_id res chain seq x y z
N MET A 1 30.18 2.66 5.04
CA MET A 1 29.01 1.93 5.55
C MET A 1 27.75 2.39 4.81
N LYS A 2 26.92 1.45 4.30
CA LYS A 2 25.64 1.84 3.68
C LYS A 2 24.74 2.51 4.73
N ARG A 3 24.15 3.67 4.39
CA ARG A 3 23.21 4.42 5.23
C ARG A 3 22.01 3.53 5.57
N LYS A 4 21.48 3.63 6.80
CA LYS A 4 20.29 2.87 7.26
C LYS A 4 19.11 3.83 7.41
N LEU A 5 17.90 3.38 6.99
CA LEU A 5 16.65 4.10 7.17
C LEU A 5 15.73 3.29 8.11
N ASN A 6 15.13 3.96 9.08
CA ASN A 6 14.12 3.35 9.94
C ASN A 6 12.76 3.46 9.24
N LEU A 7 12.17 2.34 8.87
CA LEU A 7 10.92 2.28 8.13
C LEU A 7 9.84 1.56 8.95
N VAL A 8 8.68 2.19 9.07
CA VAL A 8 7.53 1.65 9.79
C VAL A 8 6.67 0.84 8.82
N TYR A 9 6.43 -0.42 9.12
CA TYR A 9 5.53 -1.31 8.41
C TYR A 9 5.23 -2.56 9.25
N TRP A 10 4.25 -3.38 8.85
CA TRP A 10 3.98 -4.66 9.46
C TRP A 10 5.03 -5.67 9.00
N SER A 11 6.00 -6.01 9.85
CA SER A 11 7.12 -6.89 9.51
C SER A 11 7.07 -8.27 10.18
N GLU A 12 6.18 -8.47 11.16
CA GLU A 12 6.02 -9.73 11.89
C GLU A 12 5.19 -10.78 11.10
N ARG A 13 4.46 -10.33 10.09
CA ARG A 13 3.72 -11.21 9.19
C ARG A 13 4.15 -10.90 7.75
N GLU A 14 4.45 -11.93 6.99
CA GLU A 14 4.69 -11.76 5.57
C GLU A 14 3.39 -11.37 4.87
N ASN A 15 3.44 -10.25 4.18
CA ASN A 15 2.35 -9.74 3.37
C ASN A 15 2.92 -8.85 2.27
N TYR A 16 2.62 -9.19 1.04
CA TYR A 16 3.10 -8.48 -0.15
C TYR A 16 2.92 -6.95 -0.05
N GLY A 17 1.70 -6.51 0.32
CA GLY A 17 1.39 -5.08 0.41
C GLY A 17 2.27 -4.33 1.41
N ASP A 18 2.57 -4.95 2.55
CA ASP A 18 3.43 -4.35 3.57
C ASP A 18 4.90 -4.34 3.13
N TYR A 19 5.34 -5.40 2.42
CA TYR A 19 6.72 -5.52 1.92
C TYR A 19 7.00 -4.65 0.68
N LEU A 20 6.00 -4.12 -0.01
CA LEU A 20 6.19 -3.06 -1.01
C LEU A 20 6.92 -1.84 -0.42
N SER A 21 6.65 -1.50 0.84
CA SER A 21 7.25 -0.34 1.52
C SER A 21 8.79 -0.44 1.61
N PRO A 22 9.39 -1.48 2.25
CA PRO A 22 10.83 -1.64 2.28
C PRO A 22 11.45 -1.87 0.90
N PHE A 23 10.77 -2.59 0.01
CA PHE A 23 11.24 -2.86 -1.34
C PHE A 23 11.47 -1.57 -2.14
N ILE A 24 10.43 -0.75 -2.25
CA ILE A 24 10.47 0.50 -3.04
C ILE A 24 11.47 1.50 -2.44
N VAL A 25 11.43 1.71 -1.11
CA VAL A 25 12.36 2.63 -0.44
C VAL A 25 13.81 2.17 -0.62
N GLN A 26 14.09 0.87 -0.55
CA GLN A 26 15.43 0.33 -0.79
C GLN A 26 15.87 0.51 -2.25
N LYS A 27 15.01 0.24 -3.22
CA LYS A 27 15.31 0.43 -4.66
C LYS A 27 15.61 1.91 -4.96
N LEU A 28 14.80 2.84 -4.43
CA LEU A 28 14.97 4.28 -4.63
C LEU A 28 16.24 4.84 -3.98
N THR A 29 16.60 4.38 -2.78
CA THR A 29 17.66 5.01 -1.97
C THR A 29 18.97 4.26 -1.98
N GLY A 30 18.95 2.94 -2.21
CA GLY A 30 20.10 2.05 -1.99
C GLY A 30 20.47 1.84 -0.51
N CYS A 31 19.68 2.38 0.42
CA CYS A 31 19.91 2.27 1.85
C CYS A 31 19.48 0.90 2.38
N LYS A 32 20.09 0.45 3.50
CA LYS A 32 19.56 -0.69 4.25
C LYS A 32 18.34 -0.25 5.06
N ILE A 33 17.28 -1.06 5.04
CA ILE A 33 16.08 -0.80 5.83
C ILE A 33 16.25 -1.40 7.23
N ARG A 34 15.88 -0.63 8.25
CA ARG A 34 15.70 -1.09 9.61
C ARG A 34 14.21 -1.04 9.92
N SER A 35 13.59 -2.19 10.05
CA SER A 35 12.17 -2.31 10.37
C SER A 35 11.83 -1.68 11.71
N LYS A 36 10.71 -0.98 11.75
CA LYS A 36 9.98 -0.54 12.93
C LYS A 36 8.58 -1.16 12.82
N ASP A 37 8.34 -2.22 13.58
CA ASP A 37 7.11 -2.97 13.42
C ASP A 37 5.93 -2.32 14.14
N VAL A 38 4.81 -2.20 13.44
CA VAL A 38 3.58 -1.57 13.95
C VAL A 38 3.06 -2.29 15.20
N CYS A 39 3.14 -3.63 15.25
CA CYS A 39 2.74 -4.41 16.43
C CYS A 39 3.48 -3.98 17.70
N TYR A 40 4.79 -3.74 17.58
CA TYR A 40 5.60 -3.36 18.74
C TYR A 40 5.48 -1.89 19.11
N LEU A 41 5.14 -1.02 18.15
CA LEU A 41 4.87 0.38 18.43
C LEU A 41 3.62 0.56 19.29
N GLN A 42 2.63 -0.29 19.12
CA GLN A 42 1.36 -0.24 19.85
C GLN A 42 1.41 -0.93 21.23
N LYS A 43 2.39 -1.85 21.46
CA LYS A 43 2.47 -2.58 22.72
C LYS A 43 3.01 -1.68 23.85
N PRO A 44 2.38 -1.66 25.04
CA PRO A 44 2.93 -1.02 26.23
C PRO A 44 4.31 -1.56 26.59
N LEU A 45 5.19 -0.68 27.05
CA LEU A 45 6.56 -1.07 27.41
C LEU A 45 6.58 -2.16 28.51
N THR A 46 5.62 -2.11 29.43
CA THR A 46 5.44 -3.13 30.49
C THR A 46 5.19 -4.52 29.95
N ILE A 47 4.40 -4.64 28.89
CA ILE A 47 4.15 -5.96 28.24
C ILE A 47 5.43 -6.48 27.58
N ILE A 48 6.18 -5.60 26.93
CA ILE A 48 7.43 -5.97 26.26
C ILE A 48 8.49 -6.41 27.29
N LEU A 49 8.58 -5.71 28.42
CA LEU A 49 9.47 -6.08 29.52
C LEU A 49 9.06 -7.43 30.15
N ARG A 50 7.74 -7.66 30.32
CA ARG A 50 7.22 -8.94 30.82
C ARG A 50 7.51 -10.10 29.86
N GLU A 51 7.30 -9.93 28.55
CA GLU A 51 7.66 -10.92 27.53
C GLU A 51 9.17 -11.20 27.52
N PHE A 52 9.98 -10.17 27.81
CA PHE A 52 11.43 -10.34 27.96
C PHE A 52 11.81 -11.18 29.16
N LEU A 53 11.26 -10.89 30.33
CA LEU A 53 11.53 -11.64 31.57
C LEU A 53 11.14 -13.13 31.42
N ILE A 54 10.09 -13.41 30.65
CA ILE A 54 9.61 -14.78 30.43
C ILE A 54 10.42 -15.52 29.34
N LYS A 55 10.84 -14.82 28.26
CA LYS A 55 11.43 -15.45 27.06
C LYS A 55 12.94 -15.19 26.88
N GLY A 56 13.56 -14.40 27.73
CA GLY A 56 15.01 -14.15 27.73
C GLY A 56 15.59 -13.40 26.53
N ASN A 57 14.76 -12.82 25.65
CA ASN A 57 15.19 -12.26 24.36
C ASN A 57 14.83 -10.78 24.18
N LEU A 58 15.63 -9.88 24.80
CA LEU A 58 15.40 -8.43 24.78
C LEU A 58 15.77 -7.76 23.46
N ASN A 59 16.81 -8.24 22.80
CA ASN A 59 17.50 -7.46 21.76
C ASN A 59 16.73 -7.30 20.45
N LEU A 60 15.86 -8.23 20.09
CA LEU A 60 15.13 -8.16 18.81
C LEU A 60 13.93 -7.22 18.85
N LYS A 61 13.20 -7.16 19.96
CA LYS A 61 11.92 -6.45 20.04
C LYS A 61 12.05 -4.95 20.32
N LEU A 62 13.05 -4.53 21.10
CA LEU A 62 13.32 -3.10 21.33
C LEU A 62 13.83 -2.39 20.08
N SER A 63 14.52 -3.10 19.17
CA SER A 63 14.98 -2.52 17.92
C SER A 63 13.84 -2.08 16.99
N HIS A 64 12.65 -2.68 17.13
CA HIS A 64 11.44 -2.34 16.38
C HIS A 64 10.71 -1.11 16.92
N ARG A 65 11.05 -0.64 18.11
CA ARG A 65 10.44 0.59 18.67
C ARG A 65 11.12 1.86 18.17
N PHE A 66 10.40 2.96 18.29
CA PHE A 66 10.99 4.27 18.09
C PHE A 66 12.00 4.58 19.21
N LEU A 67 13.20 4.95 18.81
CA LEU A 67 14.14 5.58 19.73
C LEU A 67 13.89 7.09 19.76
N PRO A 68 14.06 7.76 20.91
CA PRO A 68 13.99 9.21 20.99
C PRO A 68 14.90 9.86 19.95
N PHE A 69 14.43 10.93 19.31
CA PHE A 69 15.16 11.74 18.32
C PHE A 69 15.55 11.03 16.99
N GLN A 70 15.19 9.76 16.78
CA GLN A 70 15.44 9.09 15.51
C GLN A 70 14.36 9.40 14.47
N LYS A 71 14.81 9.90 13.31
CA LYS A 71 13.95 9.96 12.12
C LYS A 71 13.48 8.56 11.74
N ASN A 72 12.21 8.47 11.40
CA ASN A 72 11.60 7.28 10.86
C ASN A 72 10.65 7.66 9.74
N TYR A 73 10.33 6.69 8.89
CA TYR A 73 9.53 6.90 7.68
C TYR A 73 8.31 5.99 7.70
N VAL A 74 7.16 6.54 7.36
CA VAL A 74 5.87 5.85 7.24
C VAL A 74 5.44 6.01 5.78
N CYS A 75 5.56 4.94 4.98
CA CYS A 75 5.42 5.06 3.53
C CYS A 75 4.15 4.40 3.02
N ILE A 76 4.15 3.09 2.79
CA ILE A 76 3.03 2.35 2.22
C ILE A 76 2.18 1.74 3.34
N GLY A 77 0.89 1.62 3.10
CA GLY A 77 -0.06 0.97 4.00
C GLY A 77 -1.03 1.93 4.68
N SER A 78 -2.04 1.36 5.31
CA SER A 78 -3.05 2.12 6.07
C SER A 78 -2.61 2.35 7.51
N ILE A 79 -1.44 2.98 7.67
CA ILE A 79 -0.72 3.17 8.93
C ILE A 79 -0.35 4.64 9.21
N LEU A 80 -1.08 5.59 8.62
CA LEU A 80 -0.83 7.02 8.77
C LEU A 80 -0.84 7.47 10.25
N GLY A 81 -1.68 6.87 11.08
CA GLY A 81 -1.75 7.14 12.53
C GLY A 81 -0.65 6.47 13.37
N GLN A 82 0.28 5.69 12.79
CA GLN A 82 1.23 4.87 13.55
C GLN A 82 2.61 5.50 13.78
N GLY A 83 2.78 6.75 13.42
CA GLY A 83 4.05 7.47 13.60
C GLY A 83 4.13 8.27 14.90
N ASN A 84 5.18 9.10 14.97
CA ASN A 84 5.42 10.05 16.06
C ASN A 84 5.95 11.39 15.53
N LYS A 85 6.31 12.32 16.43
CA LYS A 85 6.83 13.65 16.06
C LYS A 85 8.08 13.65 15.17
N ASN A 86 8.82 12.55 15.11
CA ASN A 86 10.02 12.37 14.27
C ASN A 86 9.72 11.57 12.99
N SER A 87 8.44 11.26 12.72
CA SER A 87 8.02 10.52 11.54
C SER A 87 7.93 11.43 10.33
N HIS A 88 8.32 10.88 9.19
CA HIS A 88 8.15 11.46 7.89
C HIS A 88 7.20 10.57 7.09
N TYR A 89 6.05 11.11 6.70
CA TYR A 89 4.99 10.37 6.01
C TYR A 89 5.10 10.58 4.50
N TRP A 90 5.05 9.46 3.76
CA TRP A 90 5.18 9.48 2.31
C TRP A 90 4.31 8.40 1.66
N GLY A 91 3.04 8.74 1.37
CA GLY A 91 2.09 7.91 0.66
C GLY A 91 1.25 6.95 1.51
N SER A 92 1.43 6.92 2.83
CA SER A 92 0.53 6.19 3.75
C SER A 92 -0.84 6.85 3.82
N GLY A 93 -1.88 6.06 4.12
CA GLY A 93 -3.24 6.56 4.33
C GLY A 93 -3.85 6.07 5.64
N TYR A 94 -5.06 6.53 5.93
CA TYR A 94 -5.87 6.00 7.01
C TYR A 94 -6.56 4.70 6.61
N LEU A 95 -6.84 3.85 7.60
CA LEU A 95 -7.69 2.67 7.44
C LEU A 95 -9.18 3.06 7.54
N ARG A 96 -9.49 4.01 8.43
CA ARG A 96 -10.84 4.50 8.74
C ARG A 96 -10.87 6.01 8.80
N LYS A 97 -12.05 6.59 8.54
CA LYS A 97 -12.27 8.04 8.61
C LYS A 97 -12.05 8.63 10.02
N THR A 98 -12.23 7.83 11.06
CA THR A 98 -12.17 8.24 12.47
C THR A 98 -10.80 8.00 13.12
N GLU A 99 -9.78 7.63 12.36
CA GLU A 99 -8.44 7.44 12.92
C GLU A 99 -7.81 8.79 13.29
N GLY A 100 -7.03 8.72 14.36
CA GLY A 100 -6.59 9.86 15.16
C GLY A 100 -5.67 10.88 14.49
N SER A 101 -5.13 11.78 15.31
CA SER A 101 -4.23 12.85 14.90
C SER A 101 -2.87 12.30 14.44
N VAL A 102 -2.26 12.99 13.48
CA VAL A 102 -0.90 12.74 13.01
C VAL A 102 0.05 13.75 13.61
N SER A 103 1.23 13.30 14.02
CA SER A 103 2.35 14.17 14.42
C SER A 103 3.57 13.85 13.56
N GLY A 104 4.42 14.84 13.29
CA GLY A 104 5.60 14.68 12.43
C GLY A 104 5.47 15.45 11.11
N THR A 105 6.25 15.10 10.10
CA THR A 105 6.30 15.83 8.83
C THR A 105 5.59 15.04 7.72
N ILE A 106 4.61 15.67 7.08
CA ILE A 106 3.81 15.06 6.02
C ILE A 106 4.31 15.59 4.67
N HIS A 107 4.76 14.68 3.82
CA HIS A 107 5.25 14.95 2.48
C HIS A 107 4.26 14.46 1.41
N ALA A 108 3.69 13.26 1.64
CA ALA A 108 2.68 12.69 0.77
C ALA A 108 1.73 11.81 1.58
N VAL A 109 0.50 11.66 1.11
CA VAL A 109 -0.51 10.74 1.63
C VAL A 109 -1.11 9.92 0.47
N ARG A 110 -1.70 8.77 0.78
CA ARG A 110 -2.24 7.85 -0.22
C ARG A 110 -3.33 8.47 -1.09
N GLY A 111 -4.28 9.17 -0.48
CA GLY A 111 -5.45 9.66 -1.20
C GLY A 111 -5.95 11.02 -0.71
N PHE A 112 -6.87 11.59 -1.49
CA PHE A 112 -7.46 12.90 -1.18
C PHE A 112 -8.28 12.88 0.11
N LEU A 113 -8.92 11.73 0.45
CA LEU A 113 -9.67 11.61 1.69
C LEU A 113 -8.75 11.64 2.92
N SER A 114 -7.59 10.97 2.86
CA SER A 114 -6.56 11.08 3.89
C SER A 114 -5.98 12.49 3.97
N LYS A 115 -5.74 13.16 2.84
CA LYS A 115 -5.28 14.56 2.78
C LYS A 115 -6.29 15.49 3.48
N GLU A 116 -7.56 15.33 3.21
CA GLU A 116 -8.64 16.12 3.81
C GLU A 116 -8.67 15.98 5.34
N ILE A 117 -8.58 14.74 5.86
CA ILE A 117 -8.54 14.47 7.31
C ILE A 117 -7.33 15.15 7.94
N VAL A 118 -6.15 15.00 7.33
CA VAL A 118 -4.91 15.61 7.80
C VAL A 118 -5.05 17.13 7.89
N LEU A 119 -5.63 17.79 6.89
CA LEU A 119 -5.77 19.24 6.85
C LEU A 119 -6.85 19.77 7.81
N LYS A 120 -7.95 19.02 8.00
CA LYS A 120 -9.09 19.44 8.85
C LYS A 120 -8.94 19.10 10.32
N SER A 121 -8.04 18.18 10.68
CA SER A 121 -7.91 17.75 12.08
C SER A 121 -7.33 18.86 12.97
N LYS A 122 -8.13 19.34 13.91
CA LYS A 122 -7.72 20.33 14.91
C LYS A 122 -6.58 19.82 15.82
N ASN A 123 -6.39 18.53 15.91
CA ASN A 123 -5.35 17.87 16.71
C ASN A 123 -4.02 17.72 15.95
N ASN A 124 -3.94 18.15 14.71
CA ASN A 124 -2.73 18.08 13.89
C ASN A 124 -1.78 19.30 14.07
N HIS A 125 -1.94 20.07 15.13
CA HIS A 125 -1.02 21.19 15.45
C HIS A 125 0.45 20.75 15.61
N LEU A 126 0.71 19.46 15.80
CA LEU A 126 2.05 18.87 15.83
C LEU A 126 2.51 18.34 14.45
N ALA A 127 1.63 18.33 13.47
CA ALA A 127 1.98 17.93 12.12
C ALA A 127 2.61 19.11 11.36
N LYS A 128 3.76 18.87 10.77
CA LYS A 128 4.41 19.82 9.86
C LYS A 128 4.05 19.44 8.41
N ILE A 129 3.50 20.37 7.68
CA ILE A 129 3.25 20.20 6.23
C ILE A 129 4.46 20.79 5.51
N ASN A 130 5.09 19.99 4.66
CA ASN A 130 6.22 20.42 3.86
C ASN A 130 5.75 20.78 2.45
N GLY A 131 5.38 22.04 2.25
CA GLY A 131 4.82 22.50 0.98
C GLY A 131 3.41 21.97 0.69
N ASP A 132 3.10 21.70 -0.59
CA ASP A 132 1.87 20.99 -0.96
C ASP A 132 2.03 19.49 -0.68
N ILE A 133 1.04 18.91 0.00
CA ILE A 133 1.03 17.47 0.29
C ILE A 133 0.76 16.72 -1.02
N ALA A 134 1.75 15.98 -1.50
CA ALA A 134 1.55 15.10 -2.64
C ALA A 134 0.52 14.00 -2.31
N VAL A 135 -0.19 13.53 -3.34
CA VAL A 135 -1.20 12.49 -3.19
C VAL A 135 -0.83 11.31 -4.10
N GLY A 136 -0.77 10.12 -3.52
CA GLY A 136 -0.45 8.88 -4.22
C GLY A 136 0.10 7.81 -3.27
N ASP A 137 -0.13 6.55 -3.64
CA ASP A 137 0.52 5.41 -2.99
C ASP A 137 1.85 5.12 -3.71
N PRO A 138 2.99 5.02 -2.99
CA PRO A 138 4.28 4.72 -3.63
C PRO A 138 4.34 3.38 -4.35
N ALA A 139 3.41 2.45 -4.13
CA ALA A 139 3.30 1.23 -4.92
C ALA A 139 3.07 1.51 -6.42
N LEU A 140 2.56 2.69 -6.79
CA LEU A 140 2.48 3.15 -8.17
C LEU A 140 3.84 3.31 -8.86
N LEU A 141 4.94 3.36 -8.10
CA LEU A 141 6.32 3.43 -8.63
C LEU A 141 6.89 2.04 -8.99
N LEU A 142 6.18 0.95 -8.70
CA LEU A 142 6.69 -0.42 -8.87
C LEU A 142 7.17 -0.74 -10.29
N PRO A 143 6.53 -0.26 -11.39
CA PRO A 143 7.01 -0.46 -12.76
C PRO A 143 8.41 0.08 -13.06
N MET A 144 8.90 1.03 -12.25
CA MET A 144 10.29 1.53 -12.37
C MET A 144 11.34 0.49 -11.97
N PHE A 145 10.95 -0.56 -11.25
CA PHE A 145 11.87 -1.55 -10.66
C PHE A 145 11.66 -2.96 -11.18
N ILE A 146 10.42 -3.30 -11.52
CA ILE A 146 10.03 -4.62 -12.00
C ILE A 146 9.31 -4.44 -13.33
N PRO A 147 9.89 -4.87 -14.45
CA PRO A 147 9.19 -4.83 -15.74
C PRO A 147 7.98 -5.80 -15.71
N PRO A 148 6.89 -5.48 -16.42
CA PRO A 148 5.76 -6.38 -16.51
C PRO A 148 6.16 -7.67 -17.24
N THR A 149 5.43 -8.74 -16.95
CA THR A 149 5.54 -10.00 -17.69
C THR A 149 5.19 -9.77 -19.15
N ARG A 150 6.02 -10.28 -20.07
CA ARG A 150 5.87 -10.06 -21.52
C ARG A 150 4.60 -10.71 -22.08
N THR A 151 4.24 -11.87 -21.54
CA THR A 151 3.09 -12.67 -22.03
C THR A 151 1.99 -12.68 -20.99
N LYS A 152 0.76 -12.38 -21.39
CA LYS A 152 -0.42 -12.57 -20.57
C LYS A 152 -0.83 -14.05 -20.63
N THR A 153 -0.73 -14.74 -19.50
CA THR A 153 -1.02 -16.18 -19.40
C THR A 153 -2.45 -16.41 -18.95
N TYR A 154 -2.98 -15.49 -18.14
CA TYR A 154 -4.30 -15.62 -17.54
C TYR A 154 -5.21 -14.48 -17.98
N LYS A 155 -6.41 -14.82 -18.44
CA LYS A 155 -7.42 -13.81 -18.79
C LYS A 155 -7.90 -13.05 -17.55
N TYR A 156 -8.07 -13.76 -16.43
CA TYR A 156 -8.48 -13.21 -15.15
C TYR A 156 -7.56 -13.68 -14.04
N GLY A 157 -7.16 -12.75 -13.17
CA GLY A 157 -6.54 -13.01 -11.89
C GLY A 157 -7.42 -12.53 -10.75
N ILE A 158 -7.42 -13.27 -9.66
CA ILE A 158 -8.08 -12.90 -8.42
C ILE A 158 -6.98 -12.58 -7.41
N ILE A 159 -7.02 -11.39 -6.82
CA ILE A 159 -6.09 -10.99 -5.77
C ILE A 159 -6.86 -10.78 -4.48
N PRO A 160 -7.02 -11.84 -3.67
CA PRO A 160 -7.74 -11.76 -2.40
C PRO A 160 -6.92 -11.02 -1.34
N HIS A 161 -7.62 -10.46 -0.38
CA HIS A 161 -7.00 -10.14 0.91
C HIS A 161 -6.51 -11.45 1.54
N TYR A 162 -5.38 -11.43 2.27
CA TYR A 162 -4.75 -12.66 2.79
C TYR A 162 -5.69 -13.53 3.65
N VAL A 163 -6.68 -12.93 4.29
CA VAL A 163 -7.69 -13.67 5.07
C VAL A 163 -8.68 -14.44 4.20
N ASP A 164 -8.86 -14.03 2.95
CA ASP A 164 -9.83 -14.59 2.01
C ASP A 164 -9.17 -15.59 1.03
N TYR A 165 -7.83 -15.70 1.07
CA TYR A 165 -7.05 -16.47 0.09
C TYR A 165 -7.53 -17.93 -0.01
N ASN A 166 -7.65 -18.64 1.12
CA ASN A 166 -8.06 -20.04 1.11
C ASN A 166 -9.42 -20.22 0.46
N TYR A 167 -10.40 -19.35 0.79
CA TYR A 167 -11.72 -19.40 0.18
C TYR A 167 -11.67 -19.27 -1.33
N PHE A 168 -10.94 -18.28 -1.86
CA PHE A 168 -10.85 -18.09 -3.31
C PHE A 168 -10.06 -19.20 -3.99
N ASN A 169 -9.00 -19.69 -3.39
CA ASN A 169 -8.17 -20.74 -3.96
C ASN A 169 -8.91 -22.09 -4.01
N GLU A 170 -9.63 -22.45 -2.95
CA GLU A 170 -10.41 -23.71 -2.89
C GLU A 170 -11.59 -23.72 -3.87
N ASN A 171 -12.26 -22.58 -4.07
CA ASN A 171 -13.45 -22.51 -4.91
C ASN A 171 -13.17 -22.15 -6.37
N PHE A 172 -12.06 -21.47 -6.66
CA PHE A 172 -11.82 -20.88 -7.98
C PHE A 172 -10.40 -21.08 -8.52
N GLY A 173 -9.47 -21.68 -7.76
CA GLY A 173 -8.08 -21.87 -8.16
C GLY A 173 -7.88 -22.73 -9.41
N ASP A 174 -8.82 -23.63 -9.70
CA ASP A 174 -8.80 -24.44 -10.93
C ASP A 174 -9.16 -23.63 -12.19
N LYS A 175 -9.87 -22.50 -12.03
CA LYS A 175 -10.37 -21.67 -13.14
C LYS A 175 -9.56 -20.42 -13.38
N TYR A 176 -9.02 -19.83 -12.30
CA TYR A 176 -8.35 -18.54 -12.31
C TYR A 176 -7.02 -18.59 -11.57
N LEU A 177 -6.09 -17.71 -11.91
CA LEU A 177 -4.94 -17.47 -11.06
C LEU A 177 -5.40 -16.77 -9.77
N VAL A 178 -5.31 -17.45 -8.64
CA VAL A 178 -5.52 -16.84 -7.31
C VAL A 178 -4.17 -16.50 -6.72
N VAL A 179 -3.86 -15.20 -6.64
CA VAL A 179 -2.55 -14.71 -6.18
C VAL A 179 -2.49 -14.71 -4.66
N ASP A 180 -1.51 -15.42 -4.09
CA ASP A 180 -1.26 -15.43 -2.65
C ASP A 180 -0.42 -14.22 -2.23
N LEU A 181 -1.03 -13.31 -1.48
CA LEU A 181 -0.32 -12.15 -0.92
C LEU A 181 0.40 -12.43 0.40
N SER A 182 0.37 -13.67 0.92
CA SER A 182 1.02 -14.06 2.18
C SER A 182 2.52 -14.33 2.00
N SER A 183 3.21 -13.52 1.19
CA SER A 183 4.64 -13.65 0.92
C SER A 183 5.32 -12.29 0.89
N SER A 184 6.61 -12.29 1.20
CA SER A 184 7.51 -11.14 1.10
C SER A 184 8.23 -11.02 -0.26
N ASP A 185 8.06 -12.00 -1.16
CA ASP A 185 8.66 -11.98 -2.50
C ASP A 185 7.89 -11.05 -3.45
N VAL A 186 8.24 -9.78 -3.38
CA VAL A 186 7.61 -8.72 -4.18
C VAL A 186 7.78 -8.98 -5.68
N GLU A 187 8.93 -9.51 -6.13
CA GLU A 187 9.20 -9.69 -7.55
C GLU A 187 8.36 -10.82 -8.16
N THR A 188 8.24 -11.96 -7.47
CA THR A 188 7.43 -13.09 -7.94
C THR A 188 5.95 -12.73 -7.98
N ILE A 189 5.40 -12.19 -6.90
CA ILE A 189 3.97 -11.81 -6.85
C ILE A 189 3.63 -10.75 -7.89
N THR A 190 4.52 -9.75 -8.10
CA THR A 190 4.30 -8.75 -9.15
C THR A 190 4.27 -9.39 -10.55
N LYS A 191 5.10 -10.39 -10.82
CA LYS A 191 5.08 -11.13 -12.09
C LYS A 191 3.77 -11.92 -12.27
N GLU A 192 3.25 -12.56 -11.23
CA GLU A 192 1.94 -13.21 -11.26
C GLU A 192 0.83 -12.22 -11.58
N ILE A 193 0.77 -11.08 -10.88
CA ILE A 193 -0.20 -10.02 -11.16
C ILE A 193 -0.10 -9.55 -12.61
N THR A 194 1.12 -9.31 -13.10
CA THR A 194 1.34 -8.80 -14.46
C THR A 194 1.13 -9.86 -15.55
N SER A 195 1.01 -11.13 -15.21
CA SER A 195 0.65 -12.20 -16.15
C SER A 195 -0.85 -12.27 -16.48
N CYS A 196 -1.68 -11.48 -15.78
CA CYS A 196 -3.12 -11.42 -16.00
C CYS A 196 -3.51 -10.29 -16.94
N GLU A 197 -4.58 -10.49 -17.75
CA GLU A 197 -5.17 -9.44 -18.56
C GLU A 197 -6.08 -8.52 -17.75
N ARG A 198 -6.79 -9.06 -16.76
CA ARG A 198 -7.76 -8.35 -15.90
C ARG A 198 -7.67 -8.89 -14.48
N ILE A 199 -7.96 -8.03 -13.52
CA ILE A 199 -7.86 -8.35 -12.09
C ILE A 199 -9.17 -8.07 -11.37
N LEU A 200 -9.55 -8.99 -10.50
CA LEU A 200 -10.57 -8.80 -9.47
C LEU A 200 -9.87 -8.84 -8.11
N SER A 201 -10.11 -7.86 -7.25
CA SER A 201 -9.35 -7.80 -6.00
C SER A 201 -10.18 -7.40 -4.78
N THR A 202 -10.06 -8.17 -3.69
CA THR A 202 -10.48 -7.77 -2.34
C THR A 202 -9.32 -7.12 -1.56
N SER A 203 -8.12 -7.05 -2.17
CA SER A 203 -6.93 -6.42 -1.59
C SER A 203 -6.66 -5.04 -2.19
N LEU A 204 -6.45 -4.04 -1.34
CA LEU A 204 -6.11 -2.70 -1.82
C LEU A 204 -4.83 -2.68 -2.66
N HIS A 205 -3.76 -3.35 -2.21
CA HIS A 205 -2.50 -3.37 -2.96
C HIS A 205 -2.60 -4.19 -4.25
N GLY A 206 -3.48 -5.20 -4.31
CA GLY A 206 -3.80 -5.88 -5.56
C GLY A 206 -4.35 -4.91 -6.60
N LEU A 207 -5.29 -4.04 -6.19
CA LEU A 207 -5.85 -3.00 -7.07
C LEU A 207 -4.80 -1.95 -7.47
N ILE A 208 -4.03 -1.43 -6.50
CA ILE A 208 -3.01 -0.40 -6.76
C ILE A 208 -1.95 -0.90 -7.75
N VAL A 209 -1.45 -2.13 -7.54
CA VAL A 209 -0.40 -2.69 -8.39
C VAL A 209 -0.93 -3.01 -9.78
N ALA A 210 -2.14 -3.55 -9.91
CA ALA A 210 -2.76 -3.74 -11.23
C ALA A 210 -2.84 -2.41 -12.00
N HIS A 211 -3.33 -1.35 -11.38
CA HIS A 211 -3.38 -0.01 -11.97
C HIS A 211 -1.99 0.54 -12.31
N ALA A 212 -0.98 0.31 -11.46
CA ALA A 212 0.40 0.73 -11.72
C ALA A 212 0.95 0.17 -13.03
N TYR A 213 0.52 -1.04 -13.41
CA TYR A 213 0.88 -1.72 -14.66
C TYR A 213 -0.15 -1.57 -15.78
N ASN A 214 -1.11 -0.65 -15.63
CA ASN A 214 -2.18 -0.42 -16.60
C ASN A 214 -3.01 -1.70 -16.91
N ILE A 215 -3.24 -2.53 -15.89
CA ILE A 215 -4.08 -3.72 -15.96
C ILE A 215 -5.47 -3.34 -15.46
N PRO A 216 -6.54 -3.55 -16.25
CA PRO A 216 -7.90 -3.33 -15.80
C PRO A 216 -8.20 -4.12 -14.52
N ALA A 217 -8.62 -3.43 -13.46
CA ALA A 217 -8.86 -4.04 -12.17
C ALA A 217 -10.11 -3.48 -11.51
N LEU A 218 -10.92 -4.36 -10.92
CA LEU A 218 -12.15 -3.99 -10.21
C LEU A 218 -12.07 -4.44 -8.75
N TRP A 219 -12.51 -3.57 -7.86
CA TRP A 219 -12.68 -3.88 -6.46
C TRP A 219 -13.92 -4.71 -6.23
N ILE A 220 -13.73 -5.91 -5.68
CA ILE A 220 -14.81 -6.85 -5.32
C ILE A 220 -14.79 -7.09 -3.81
N GLU A 221 -15.91 -7.55 -3.24
CA GLU A 221 -16.02 -7.96 -1.85
C GLU A 221 -16.78 -9.27 -1.69
N LEU A 222 -16.25 -10.15 -0.81
CA LEU A 222 -16.90 -11.42 -0.44
C LEU A 222 -17.97 -11.23 0.64
N ASN A 223 -17.64 -10.47 1.66
CA ASN A 223 -18.43 -10.24 2.85
C ASN A 223 -18.30 -8.78 3.25
N GLU A 224 -19.02 -8.40 4.31
CA GLU A 224 -18.90 -7.05 4.85
C GLU A 224 -17.45 -6.68 5.11
N ILE A 225 -17.06 -5.53 4.59
CA ILE A 225 -15.79 -4.86 4.85
C ILE A 225 -15.50 -4.87 6.36
N LEU A 226 -14.20 -4.90 6.72
CA LEU A 226 -13.75 -4.74 8.11
C LEU A 226 -14.68 -3.79 8.87
N PRO A 227 -15.35 -4.22 9.95
CA PRO A 227 -16.36 -3.42 10.63
C PRO A 227 -15.88 -1.99 10.90
N GLY A 228 -16.67 -1.01 10.49
CA GLY A 228 -16.40 0.41 10.68
C GLY A 228 -15.38 1.04 9.71
N SER A 229 -14.87 0.32 8.70
CA SER A 229 -14.00 0.92 7.68
C SER A 229 -14.78 1.50 6.49
N ASN A 230 -15.97 0.96 6.20
CA ASN A 230 -16.81 1.33 5.05
C ASN A 230 -16.02 1.43 3.73
N GLY A 231 -15.01 0.56 3.54
CA GLY A 231 -14.13 0.61 2.39
C GLY A 231 -13.24 1.85 2.29
N PHE A 232 -13.08 2.62 3.37
CA PHE A 232 -12.38 3.91 3.36
C PHE A 232 -11.02 3.87 2.66
N LYS A 233 -10.20 2.85 2.94
CA LYS A 233 -8.86 2.71 2.33
C LYS A 233 -8.91 2.60 0.79
N PHE A 234 -9.94 1.94 0.24
CA PHE A 234 -10.15 1.82 -1.20
C PHE A 234 -10.62 3.15 -1.79
N LYS A 235 -11.67 3.76 -1.20
CA LYS A 235 -12.20 5.06 -1.62
C LYS A 235 -11.13 6.15 -1.57
N ASP A 236 -10.25 6.10 -0.57
CA ASP A 236 -9.10 7.01 -0.44
C ASP A 236 -8.14 6.86 -1.64
N TYR A 237 -7.77 5.64 -1.98
CA TYR A 237 -6.94 5.39 -3.17
C TYR A 237 -7.65 5.72 -4.48
N LEU A 238 -8.89 5.27 -4.65
CA LEU A 238 -9.67 5.51 -5.86
C LEU A 238 -9.81 7.02 -6.15
N SER A 239 -9.98 7.84 -5.10
CA SER A 239 -10.01 9.30 -5.26
C SER A 239 -8.74 9.87 -5.90
N THR A 240 -7.58 9.23 -5.67
CA THR A 240 -6.29 9.64 -6.24
C THR A 240 -6.19 9.39 -7.73
N VAL A 241 -6.78 8.29 -8.18
CA VAL A 241 -6.71 7.85 -9.58
C VAL A 241 -7.93 8.25 -10.40
N GLY A 242 -8.76 9.16 -9.85
CA GLY A 242 -9.93 9.72 -10.53
C GLY A 242 -11.11 8.75 -10.63
N LEU A 243 -11.19 7.77 -9.74
CA LEU A 243 -12.26 6.78 -9.70
C LEU A 243 -13.10 6.94 -8.43
N ALA A 244 -14.39 6.62 -8.53
CA ALA A 244 -15.32 6.62 -7.40
C ALA A 244 -16.41 5.57 -7.65
N TYR A 245 -16.36 4.46 -6.92
CA TYR A 245 -17.37 3.41 -6.97
C TYR A 245 -17.34 2.57 -5.70
N GLU A 246 -18.43 1.86 -5.45
CA GLU A 246 -18.53 0.85 -4.39
C GLU A 246 -18.07 -0.51 -4.92
N PRO A 247 -17.67 -1.45 -4.05
CA PRO A 247 -17.23 -2.76 -4.49
C PRO A 247 -18.34 -3.53 -5.18
N PHE A 248 -17.97 -4.35 -6.16
CA PHE A 248 -18.90 -5.30 -6.75
C PHE A 248 -19.08 -6.48 -5.80
N GLY A 249 -20.35 -6.73 -5.43
CA GLY A 249 -20.77 -7.87 -4.63
C GLY A 249 -21.11 -9.09 -5.48
N ASP A 250 -21.71 -10.11 -4.84
CA ASP A 250 -22.13 -11.37 -5.49
C ASP A 250 -21.01 -12.09 -6.25
N VAL A 251 -19.83 -12.03 -5.68
CA VAL A 251 -18.58 -12.50 -6.29
C VAL A 251 -18.66 -13.99 -6.67
N PHE A 252 -19.36 -14.80 -5.86
CA PHE A 252 -19.49 -16.22 -6.13
C PHE A 252 -20.18 -16.49 -7.46
N ASN A 253 -21.31 -15.85 -7.73
CA ASN A 253 -22.03 -16.00 -9.00
C ASN A 253 -21.23 -15.44 -10.17
N LEU A 254 -20.60 -14.27 -10.00
CA LEU A 254 -19.73 -13.67 -11.01
C LEU A 254 -18.57 -14.61 -11.42
N LEU A 255 -17.88 -15.22 -10.46
CA LEU A 255 -16.72 -16.08 -10.72
C LEU A 255 -17.11 -17.47 -11.26
N ASN A 256 -18.33 -17.91 -11.05
CA ASN A 256 -18.79 -19.18 -11.63
C ASN A 256 -19.06 -19.11 -13.13
N ASN A 257 -19.30 -17.92 -13.68
CA ASN A 257 -19.60 -17.74 -15.08
C ASN A 257 -18.66 -16.72 -15.75
N GLN A 258 -17.75 -17.18 -16.58
CA GLN A 258 -16.79 -16.32 -17.29
C GLN A 258 -17.46 -15.28 -18.20
N ARG A 259 -18.62 -15.56 -18.78
CA ARG A 259 -19.36 -14.59 -19.60
C ARG A 259 -19.84 -13.40 -18.77
N ASP A 260 -20.19 -13.63 -17.50
CA ASP A 260 -20.60 -12.56 -16.59
C ASP A 260 -19.41 -11.67 -16.21
N LEU A 261 -18.20 -12.25 -16.09
CA LEU A 261 -16.97 -11.47 -15.92
C LEU A 261 -16.64 -10.62 -17.13
N ASP A 262 -16.75 -11.18 -18.36
CA ASP A 262 -16.54 -10.42 -19.59
C ASP A 262 -17.51 -9.25 -19.68
N LYS A 263 -18.78 -9.48 -19.32
CA LYS A 263 -19.81 -8.45 -19.26
C LYS A 263 -19.52 -7.42 -18.19
N LEU A 264 -19.15 -7.84 -16.99
CA LEU A 264 -18.79 -6.94 -15.88
C LEU A 264 -17.71 -5.94 -16.29
N PHE A 265 -16.61 -6.42 -16.88
CA PHE A 265 -15.52 -5.53 -17.33
C PHE A 265 -15.90 -4.68 -18.54
N LYS A 266 -16.77 -5.17 -19.42
CA LYS A 266 -17.27 -4.40 -20.57
C LYS A 266 -18.16 -3.23 -20.10
N ASP A 267 -19.09 -3.52 -19.19
CA ASP A 267 -20.07 -2.55 -18.71
C ASP A 267 -19.42 -1.52 -17.76
N ASN A 268 -18.30 -1.88 -17.12
CA ASN A 268 -17.57 -1.06 -16.15
C ASN A 268 -16.13 -0.72 -16.59
N ASN A 269 -15.87 -0.65 -17.88
CA ASN A 269 -14.53 -0.41 -18.41
C ASN A 269 -13.90 0.90 -17.91
N VAL A 270 -14.73 1.95 -17.75
CA VAL A 270 -14.32 3.25 -17.24
C VAL A 270 -13.95 3.26 -15.76
N LEU A 271 -14.35 2.24 -15.00
CA LEU A 271 -14.05 2.06 -13.57
C LEU A 271 -12.83 1.16 -13.35
N ALA A 272 -12.40 0.43 -14.38
CA ALA A 272 -11.37 -0.59 -14.27
C ALA A 272 -9.94 -0.05 -14.42
N LEU A 273 -9.77 1.19 -14.87
CA LEU A 273 -8.46 1.83 -15.07
C LEU A 273 -8.47 3.26 -14.53
N PRO A 274 -7.32 3.76 -14.03
CA PRO A 274 -7.15 5.16 -13.68
C PRO A 274 -7.57 6.11 -14.81
N THR A 275 -8.28 7.17 -14.47
CA THR A 275 -8.69 8.23 -15.42
C THR A 275 -7.69 9.40 -15.42
N VAL A 276 -6.70 9.39 -14.54
CA VAL A 276 -5.63 10.40 -14.44
C VAL A 276 -4.30 9.81 -14.92
N ASP A 277 -3.42 10.70 -15.38
CA ASP A 277 -2.07 10.30 -15.76
C ASP A 277 -1.25 9.91 -14.52
N LEU A 278 -0.91 8.63 -14.42
CA LEU A 278 -0.11 8.08 -13.32
C LEU A 278 1.33 8.63 -13.29
N GLU A 279 1.89 9.10 -14.42
CA GLU A 279 3.21 9.69 -14.43
C GLU A 279 3.24 11.00 -13.64
N VAL A 280 2.17 11.79 -13.68
CA VAL A 280 2.04 12.99 -12.86
C VAL A 280 2.08 12.64 -11.36
N ILE A 281 1.37 11.57 -10.96
CA ILE A 281 1.37 11.11 -9.57
C ILE A 281 2.76 10.60 -9.17
N ARG A 282 3.39 9.77 -10.00
CA ARG A 282 4.75 9.23 -9.78
C ARG A 282 5.77 10.34 -9.58
N ASN A 283 5.76 11.34 -10.46
CA ASN A 283 6.66 12.48 -10.38
C ASN A 283 6.44 13.29 -9.10
N ARG A 284 5.19 13.57 -8.71
CA ARG A 284 4.88 14.25 -7.44
C ARG A 284 5.36 13.45 -6.23
N LEU A 285 5.20 12.12 -6.24
CA LEU A 285 5.71 11.25 -5.17
C LEU A 285 7.23 11.31 -5.07
N LEU A 286 7.95 11.20 -6.20
CA LEU A 286 9.41 11.27 -6.20
C LEU A 286 9.89 12.63 -5.69
N ASN A 287 9.26 13.73 -6.12
CA ASN A 287 9.58 15.08 -5.68
C ASN A 287 9.35 15.29 -4.16
N ALA A 288 8.34 14.65 -3.62
CA ALA A 288 7.99 14.72 -2.20
C ALA A 288 8.76 13.74 -1.32
N ALA A 289 9.68 12.92 -1.87
CA ALA A 289 10.36 11.88 -1.10
C ALA A 289 11.21 12.46 0.04
N PRO A 290 11.00 12.03 1.31
CA PRO A 290 11.67 12.60 2.48
C PRO A 290 13.08 12.06 2.74
N PHE A 291 13.60 11.25 1.84
CA PHE A 291 14.92 10.60 1.92
C PHE A 291 15.71 10.85 0.64
N PRO A 292 17.06 10.72 0.69
CA PRO A 292 17.88 10.93 -0.50
C PRO A 292 17.63 9.82 -1.53
N LEU A 293 17.20 10.21 -2.72
CA LEU A 293 17.07 9.32 -3.87
C LEU A 293 18.44 9.07 -4.53
N LYS A 294 18.59 7.91 -5.19
CA LYS A 294 19.69 7.69 -6.11
C LYS A 294 19.64 8.72 -7.25
N GLU A 295 20.80 9.07 -7.79
CA GLU A 295 20.93 10.11 -8.82
C GLU A 295 20.00 9.87 -10.02
N MET A 296 19.93 8.64 -10.50
CA MET A 296 19.07 8.25 -11.62
C MET A 296 17.58 8.55 -11.43
N TYR A 297 17.11 8.71 -10.18
CA TYR A 297 15.72 9.08 -9.86
C TYR A 297 15.53 10.56 -9.55
N ARG A 298 16.62 11.35 -9.56
CA ARG A 298 16.57 12.81 -9.37
C ARG A 298 16.37 13.58 -10.67
N ILE A 299 16.67 12.98 -11.81
CA ILE A 299 16.71 13.62 -13.12
C ILE A 299 15.32 14.01 -13.65
N PHE A 300 14.26 13.44 -13.09
CA PHE A 300 12.86 13.80 -13.44
C PHE A 300 12.46 15.22 -13.00
N PHE A 301 13.33 15.98 -12.32
CA PHE A 301 13.05 17.31 -11.77
C PHE A 301 13.23 18.48 -12.75
N HIS A 302 13.81 18.27 -13.93
CA HIS A 302 14.26 19.38 -14.79
C HIS A 302 13.49 19.55 -16.11
N CYS A 303 12.41 18.78 -16.35
CA CYS A 303 11.65 18.87 -17.59
C CYS A 303 10.22 19.45 -17.44
N SER A 304 9.92 20.18 -16.38
CA SER A 304 8.60 20.79 -16.16
C SER A 304 8.76 22.22 -15.62
N THR A 305 9.33 23.10 -16.44
CA THR A 305 9.17 24.55 -16.33
C THR A 305 8.65 25.10 -17.65
#